data_3d0ee8e98fa55ebe7c0046981ae5f2d9
#
_entry.id   3d0ee8e98fa55ebe7c0046981ae5f2d9
#
_cell.length_a   1.000
_cell.length_b   1.000
_cell.length_c   1.000
_cell.angle_alpha   90.00
_cell.angle_beta   90.00
_cell.angle_gamma   90.00
#
_symmetry.space_group_name_H-M   'P 1'
#
loop_
_entity.id
_entity.type
_entity.pdbx_description
1 polymer ?
#
loop_
_entity_poly.entity_id
_entity_poly.type
_entity_poly.pdbx_seq_one_letter_code
_entity_poly.pdbx_strand_id
1 'polypeptide(L)'
;MKKGILGLITILMVCSCSEKKENGTKAPTRVQTQIVSSASSDGSHTYVGIIEEREATAVSFTGMGVVKRVLVSEGKAVSKGQLIAEMDDTQARNLLDGAEAQMSQANDALQRYKMLHDNGSLPEVQWVEIQSKVAQAKSQLEVAKKNLADCQLKAPVSGIIGKKLIGSGETALPSQAVVTILDITSVKVKVSIPEAEISAITSSTPSNISVEAAQKQVRGGNIEKGIQADALTHTYDMRINVQNSDRKLLPGMVANVSFPTSVSKGITGMSLPVTSVQKAADGSLFVWIVGNDNTAHRAKVSVGKTMGNSISITDGLEMGQRVVTEGYQKLSEGTKVVY
;
A
#
# COMPACT_ATOMS: atom_id res chain seq x y z
N MET A 1 83.93 49.37 39.78
CA MET A 1 83.97 50.25 40.98
C MET A 1 82.82 49.86 41.88
N LYS A 2 83.18 49.47 43.08
CA LYS A 2 82.48 49.58 44.37
C LYS A 2 81.14 48.84 44.52
N LYS A 3 81.12 47.73 45.27
CA LYS A 3 80.96 47.66 46.76
C LYS A 3 79.47 47.83 47.14
N GLY A 4 78.79 47.02 47.89
CA GLY A 4 79.06 46.21 49.09
C GLY A 4 77.82 45.46 49.44
N ILE A 5 77.85 44.30 49.90
CA ILE A 5 78.03 43.79 51.31
C ILE A 5 76.85 44.19 52.23
N LEU A 6 76.24 43.21 52.75
CA LEU A 6 75.71 42.93 54.11
C LEU A 6 74.30 42.38 53.98
N GLY A 7 73.93 41.28 54.39
CA GLY A 7 74.28 40.44 55.57
C GLY A 7 73.07 40.12 56.32
N LEU A 8 72.89 38.87 56.61
CA LEU A 8 72.49 38.32 57.91
C LEU A 8 71.07 37.85 58.14
N ILE A 9 71.01 36.61 58.52
CA ILE A 9 70.18 35.91 59.54
C ILE A 9 68.84 35.29 59.14
N THR A 10 68.89 33.99 58.90
CA THR A 10 68.29 32.86 59.55
C THR A 10 67.09 33.16 60.43
N ILE A 11 65.93 32.56 60.11
CA ILE A 11 65.03 31.86 61.10
C ILE A 11 64.26 30.78 60.38
N LEU A 12 64.53 29.51 60.74
CA LEU A 12 63.70 28.34 60.48
C LEU A 12 62.35 28.48 61.25
N MET A 13 61.24 28.46 60.56
CA MET A 13 59.99 28.07 61.18
C MET A 13 59.37 26.92 60.38
N VAL A 14 59.44 25.77 60.98
CA VAL A 14 58.72 24.57 60.57
C VAL A 14 57.23 24.77 60.96
N CYS A 15 56.40 25.08 59.98
CA CYS A 15 54.94 25.00 60.16
C CYS A 15 54.47 23.68 59.55
N SER A 16 54.19 22.69 60.43
CA SER A 16 53.51 21.49 60.16
C SER A 16 52.04 21.84 59.80
N CYS A 17 51.73 21.82 58.52
CA CYS A 17 50.30 21.80 58.06
C CYS A 17 49.78 20.36 58.11
N SER A 18 49.06 20.04 59.11
CA SER A 18 48.13 18.89 59.20
C SER A 18 47.10 19.04 58.09
N GLU A 19 47.16 18.23 57.03
CA GLU A 19 46.08 18.08 56.05
C GLU A 19 44.89 17.45 56.74
N LYS A 20 43.94 18.29 57.13
CA LYS A 20 42.58 17.90 57.51
C LYS A 20 41.89 17.46 56.23
N LYS A 21 41.75 16.14 56.02
CA LYS A 21 40.81 15.61 55.01
C LYS A 21 39.44 16.17 55.32
N GLU A 22 39.06 17.25 54.65
CA GLU A 22 37.66 17.66 54.56
C GLU A 22 36.90 16.61 53.75
N ASN A 23 36.10 15.82 54.45
CA ASN A 23 35.02 15.08 53.85
C ASN A 23 33.99 16.10 53.37
N GLY A 24 34.31 16.79 52.27
CA GLY A 24 33.38 17.64 51.59
C GLY A 24 32.27 16.76 50.95
N THR A 25 31.09 16.79 51.55
CA THR A 25 29.87 16.25 50.91
C THR A 25 29.69 16.99 49.60
N LYS A 26 30.15 16.40 48.49
CA LYS A 26 29.93 16.95 47.15
C LYS A 26 28.44 17.18 46.97
N ALA A 27 28.06 18.37 46.53
CA ALA A 27 26.66 18.69 46.20
C ALA A 27 26.11 17.62 45.26
N PRO A 28 24.85 17.17 45.46
CA PRO A 28 24.25 16.12 44.64
C PRO A 28 24.25 16.55 43.19
N THR A 29 24.63 15.64 42.30
CA THR A 29 24.64 15.87 40.83
C THR A 29 23.23 15.72 40.28
N ARG A 30 22.73 16.72 39.55
CA ARG A 30 21.44 16.68 38.89
C ARG A 30 21.55 15.80 37.64
N VAL A 31 20.64 14.81 37.52
CA VAL A 31 20.57 13.86 36.44
C VAL A 31 19.14 13.71 35.94
N GLN A 32 18.95 13.32 34.69
CA GLN A 32 17.65 12.82 34.24
C GLN A 32 17.64 11.30 34.35
N THR A 33 16.51 10.76 34.74
CA THR A 33 16.36 9.31 34.94
C THR A 33 15.12 8.79 34.26
N GLN A 34 15.17 7.55 33.82
CA GLN A 34 14.04 6.80 33.28
C GLN A 34 13.86 5.51 34.09
N ILE A 35 12.62 5.17 34.44
CA ILE A 35 12.33 3.88 35.04
C ILE A 35 12.34 2.83 33.95
N VAL A 36 13.06 1.75 34.20
CA VAL A 36 13.09 0.58 33.30
C VAL A 36 11.70 -0.06 33.30
N SER A 37 10.99 0.09 32.21
CA SER A 37 9.74 -0.59 31.96
C SER A 37 9.92 -1.57 30.80
N SER A 38 9.08 -2.59 30.74
CA SER A 38 9.00 -3.40 29.52
C SER A 38 8.58 -2.47 28.39
N ALA A 39 9.50 -2.14 27.53
CA ALA A 39 9.12 -1.57 26.25
C ALA A 39 8.52 -2.71 25.44
N SER A 40 7.22 -2.84 25.47
CA SER A 40 6.52 -3.36 24.33
C SER A 40 6.70 -2.31 23.23
N SER A 41 7.83 -2.37 22.49
CA SER A 41 7.84 -1.76 21.20
C SER A 41 6.73 -2.49 20.46
N ASP A 42 5.65 -1.78 20.19
CA ASP A 42 4.68 -2.21 19.19
C ASP A 42 5.47 -2.37 17.91
N GLY A 43 6.06 -3.56 17.73
CA GLY A 43 6.89 -3.91 16.59
C GLY A 43 6.04 -4.06 15.33
N SER A 44 5.05 -3.18 15.17
CA SER A 44 4.27 -3.11 13.95
C SER A 44 5.14 -2.51 12.85
N HIS A 45 5.58 -3.36 11.95
CA HIS A 45 6.18 -2.86 10.71
C HIS A 45 5.06 -2.21 9.89
N THR A 46 5.26 -0.94 9.55
CA THR A 46 4.34 -0.19 8.71
C THR A 46 4.93 -0.09 7.31
N TYR A 47 4.16 -0.52 6.34
CA TYR A 47 4.51 -0.48 4.92
C TYR A 47 3.61 0.50 4.20
N VAL A 48 4.19 1.21 3.24
CA VAL A 48 3.43 2.07 2.35
C VAL A 48 2.92 1.25 1.18
N GLY A 49 1.63 1.31 0.93
CA GLY A 49 0.97 0.65 -0.18
C GLY A 49 0.16 1.63 -1.02
N ILE A 50 -0.34 1.14 -2.14
CA ILE A 50 -1.20 1.88 -3.07
C ILE A 50 -2.49 1.10 -3.22
N ILE A 51 -3.60 1.81 -3.22
CA ILE A 51 -4.93 1.24 -3.48
C ILE A 51 -5.06 0.98 -4.98
N GLU A 52 -5.38 -0.24 -5.34
CA GLU A 52 -5.76 -0.68 -6.68
C GLU A 52 -7.26 -1.01 -6.70
N GLU A 53 -7.88 -0.89 -7.86
CA GLU A 53 -9.23 -1.37 -8.08
C GLU A 53 -9.29 -2.90 -7.95
N ARG A 54 -10.46 -3.42 -7.65
CA ARG A 54 -10.69 -4.88 -7.66
C ARG A 54 -10.51 -5.44 -9.07
N GLU A 55 -11.12 -4.77 -10.04
CA GLU A 55 -11.09 -5.15 -11.45
C GLU A 55 -11.24 -3.91 -12.33
N ALA A 56 -10.49 -3.86 -13.42
CA ALA A 56 -10.59 -2.84 -14.45
C ALA A 56 -10.99 -3.50 -15.77
N THR A 57 -12.11 -3.08 -16.34
CA THR A 57 -12.59 -3.55 -17.64
C THR A 57 -12.37 -2.47 -18.67
N ALA A 58 -11.49 -2.70 -19.64
CA ALA A 58 -11.34 -1.86 -20.82
C ALA A 58 -12.49 -2.14 -21.80
N VAL A 59 -13.17 -1.08 -22.22
CA VAL A 59 -14.33 -1.19 -23.13
C VAL A 59 -13.96 -0.53 -24.44
N SER A 60 -14.03 -1.30 -25.52
CA SER A 60 -13.67 -0.90 -26.89
C SER A 60 -14.78 -1.24 -27.87
N PHE A 61 -14.82 -0.52 -28.99
CA PHE A 61 -15.64 -0.93 -30.12
C PHE A 61 -15.09 -2.18 -30.79
N THR A 62 -15.98 -2.97 -31.37
CA THR A 62 -15.61 -4.16 -32.15
C THR A 62 -15.12 -3.79 -33.57
N GLY A 63 -15.68 -2.71 -34.13
CA GLY A 63 -15.36 -2.19 -35.44
C GLY A 63 -14.52 -0.91 -35.40
N MET A 64 -14.09 -0.46 -36.59
CA MET A 64 -13.41 0.82 -36.78
C MET A 64 -14.42 1.86 -37.26
N GLY A 65 -14.33 3.09 -36.73
CA GLY A 65 -15.16 4.20 -37.17
C GLY A 65 -14.93 5.48 -36.35
N VAL A 66 -15.53 6.58 -36.81
CA VAL A 66 -15.46 7.86 -36.09
C VAL A 66 -16.46 7.87 -34.93
N VAL A 67 -15.99 8.21 -33.74
CA VAL A 67 -16.84 8.36 -32.54
C VAL A 67 -17.67 9.62 -32.68
N LYS A 68 -18.99 9.47 -32.81
CA LYS A 68 -19.93 10.58 -32.92
C LYS A 68 -20.08 11.31 -31.60
N ARG A 69 -20.23 10.55 -30.51
CA ARG A 69 -20.35 11.11 -29.15
C ARG A 69 -19.99 10.08 -28.08
N VAL A 70 -19.46 10.58 -26.97
CA VAL A 70 -19.25 9.83 -25.74
C VAL A 70 -20.22 10.39 -24.69
N LEU A 71 -21.05 9.53 -24.11
CA LEU A 71 -22.21 9.91 -23.27
C LEU A 71 -21.91 9.83 -21.77
N VAL A 72 -20.71 9.38 -21.42
CA VAL A 72 -20.28 9.21 -20.03
C VAL A 72 -19.10 10.10 -19.70
N SER A 73 -18.94 10.40 -18.41
CA SER A 73 -17.82 11.17 -17.87
C SER A 73 -17.08 10.36 -16.82
N GLU A 74 -15.80 10.64 -16.64
CA GLU A 74 -14.96 10.04 -15.60
C GLU A 74 -15.57 10.24 -14.22
N GLY A 75 -15.44 9.24 -13.35
CA GLY A 75 -15.99 9.23 -12.00
C GLY A 75 -17.50 8.97 -11.90
N LYS A 76 -18.22 8.83 -13.02
CA LYS A 76 -19.66 8.52 -13.01
C LYS A 76 -19.91 7.03 -12.98
N ALA A 77 -20.95 6.65 -12.22
CA ALA A 77 -21.41 5.28 -12.19
C ALA A 77 -22.12 4.91 -13.50
N VAL A 78 -21.92 3.68 -13.95
CA VAL A 78 -22.60 3.09 -15.11
C VAL A 78 -23.15 1.72 -14.74
N SER A 79 -24.29 1.37 -15.35
CA SER A 79 -24.92 0.07 -15.21
C SER A 79 -24.62 -0.81 -16.43
N LYS A 80 -24.56 -2.12 -16.24
CA LYS A 80 -24.43 -3.08 -17.35
C LYS A 80 -25.52 -2.84 -18.41
N GLY A 81 -25.11 -2.78 -19.68
CA GLY A 81 -25.99 -2.49 -20.82
C GLY A 81 -26.22 -1.00 -21.10
N GLN A 82 -25.78 -0.11 -20.23
CA GLN A 82 -25.89 1.35 -20.44
C GLN A 82 -25.03 1.78 -21.63
N LEU A 83 -25.58 2.67 -22.49
CA LEU A 83 -24.87 3.24 -23.63
C LEU A 83 -23.76 4.19 -23.14
N ILE A 84 -22.55 3.92 -23.62
CA ILE A 84 -21.31 4.67 -23.27
C ILE A 84 -20.96 5.64 -24.39
N ALA A 85 -20.92 5.15 -25.63
CA ALA A 85 -20.51 5.92 -26.80
C ALA A 85 -21.20 5.40 -28.05
N GLU A 86 -21.26 6.25 -29.07
CA GLU A 86 -21.80 5.91 -30.38
C GLU A 86 -20.79 6.29 -31.45
N MET A 87 -20.61 5.40 -32.44
CA MET A 87 -19.93 5.69 -33.70
C MET A 87 -20.89 6.25 -34.74
N ASP A 88 -20.36 6.78 -35.83
CA ASP A 88 -21.14 7.06 -37.02
C ASP A 88 -21.72 5.77 -37.58
N ASP A 89 -23.02 5.70 -37.60
CA ASP A 89 -23.79 4.50 -37.98
C ASP A 89 -24.41 4.61 -39.39
N THR A 90 -24.08 5.67 -40.13
CA THR A 90 -24.67 5.96 -41.45
C THR A 90 -24.46 4.78 -42.42
N GLN A 91 -23.25 4.26 -42.53
CA GLN A 91 -22.96 3.12 -43.39
C GLN A 91 -23.64 1.84 -42.92
N ALA A 92 -23.67 1.60 -41.60
CA ALA A 92 -24.30 0.41 -41.02
C ALA A 92 -25.84 0.43 -41.26
N ARG A 93 -26.49 1.62 -41.17
CA ARG A 93 -27.90 1.78 -41.51
C ARG A 93 -28.19 1.48 -42.94
N ASN A 94 -27.42 2.04 -43.88
CA ASN A 94 -27.59 1.78 -45.30
C ASN A 94 -27.44 0.29 -45.65
N LEU A 95 -26.49 -0.41 -45.01
CA LEU A 95 -26.34 -1.85 -45.17
C LEU A 95 -27.55 -2.64 -44.58
N LEU A 96 -28.08 -2.20 -43.44
CA LEU A 96 -29.26 -2.79 -42.86
C LEU A 96 -30.46 -2.63 -43.78
N ASP A 97 -30.73 -1.42 -44.27
CA ASP A 97 -31.87 -1.13 -45.19
C ASP A 97 -31.80 -2.00 -46.44
N GLY A 98 -30.58 -2.16 -47.01
CA GLY A 98 -30.37 -3.05 -48.15
C GLY A 98 -30.64 -4.53 -47.85
N ALA A 99 -30.19 -5.00 -46.66
CA ALA A 99 -30.43 -6.37 -46.23
C ALA A 99 -31.92 -6.63 -45.89
N GLU A 100 -32.62 -5.64 -45.34
CA GLU A 100 -34.09 -5.71 -45.12
C GLU A 100 -34.86 -5.80 -46.40
N ALA A 101 -34.52 -5.00 -47.42
CA ALA A 101 -35.13 -5.06 -48.75
C ALA A 101 -34.93 -6.44 -49.39
N GLN A 102 -33.69 -6.99 -49.30
CA GLN A 102 -33.39 -8.32 -49.84
C GLN A 102 -34.16 -9.44 -49.10
N MET A 103 -34.27 -9.35 -47.78
CA MET A 103 -35.07 -10.30 -46.96
C MET A 103 -36.53 -10.22 -47.34
N SER A 104 -37.11 -9.02 -47.53
CA SER A 104 -38.46 -8.81 -47.98
C SER A 104 -38.72 -9.48 -49.34
N GLN A 105 -37.84 -9.24 -50.32
CA GLN A 105 -37.92 -9.86 -51.65
C GLN A 105 -37.86 -11.39 -51.57
N ALA A 106 -36.96 -11.95 -50.71
CA ALA A 106 -36.84 -13.39 -50.55
C ALA A 106 -38.13 -14.01 -49.89
N ASN A 107 -38.70 -13.31 -48.92
CA ASN A 107 -39.93 -13.73 -48.31
C ASN A 107 -41.16 -13.68 -49.27
N ASP A 108 -41.24 -12.63 -50.10
CA ASP A 108 -42.28 -12.52 -51.11
C ASP A 108 -42.18 -13.63 -52.16
N ALA A 109 -40.97 -13.98 -52.57
CA ALA A 109 -40.73 -15.14 -53.41
C ALA A 109 -41.12 -16.44 -52.73
N LEU A 110 -40.72 -16.64 -51.46
CA LEU A 110 -41.09 -17.83 -50.67
C LEU A 110 -42.62 -18.01 -50.62
N GLN A 111 -43.37 -16.95 -50.36
CA GLN A 111 -44.83 -17.02 -50.32
C GLN A 111 -45.42 -17.45 -51.65
N ARG A 112 -44.96 -16.87 -52.77
CA ARG A 112 -45.45 -17.27 -54.10
C ARG A 112 -45.09 -18.71 -54.45
N TYR A 113 -43.87 -19.13 -54.19
CA TYR A 113 -43.44 -20.49 -54.49
C TYR A 113 -44.05 -21.51 -53.53
N LYS A 114 -44.38 -21.13 -52.30
CA LYS A 114 -45.09 -21.98 -51.37
C LYS A 114 -46.48 -22.35 -51.88
N MET A 115 -47.23 -21.40 -52.43
CA MET A 115 -48.56 -21.68 -53.03
C MET A 115 -48.44 -22.66 -54.18
N LEU A 116 -47.42 -22.59 -55.02
CA LEU A 116 -47.18 -23.52 -56.12
C LEU A 116 -46.74 -24.92 -55.63
N HIS A 117 -45.91 -24.97 -54.59
CA HIS A 117 -45.47 -26.19 -53.95
C HIS A 117 -46.65 -26.95 -53.31
N ASP A 118 -47.46 -26.22 -52.53
CA ASP A 118 -48.59 -26.79 -51.85
C ASP A 118 -49.66 -27.37 -52.84
N ASN A 119 -49.72 -26.84 -54.06
CA ASN A 119 -50.57 -27.33 -55.15
C ASN A 119 -49.91 -28.42 -56.02
N GLY A 120 -48.68 -28.87 -55.64
CA GLY A 120 -47.96 -29.90 -56.40
C GLY A 120 -47.40 -29.44 -57.77
N SER A 121 -47.40 -28.14 -58.03
CA SER A 121 -46.95 -27.54 -59.30
C SER A 121 -45.50 -27.09 -59.31
N LEU A 122 -44.76 -27.25 -58.21
CA LEU A 122 -43.35 -26.85 -58.07
C LEU A 122 -42.47 -28.08 -57.88
N PRO A 123 -41.35 -28.23 -58.65
CA PRO A 123 -40.34 -29.24 -58.40
C PRO A 123 -39.64 -29.04 -57.05
N GLU A 124 -39.37 -30.14 -56.32
CA GLU A 124 -38.75 -30.10 -55.00
C GLU A 124 -37.38 -29.34 -54.99
N VAL A 125 -36.61 -29.51 -56.07
CA VAL A 125 -35.32 -28.79 -56.23
C VAL A 125 -35.50 -27.27 -56.17
N GLN A 126 -36.55 -26.72 -56.80
CA GLN A 126 -36.83 -25.29 -56.80
C GLN A 126 -37.38 -24.83 -55.43
N TRP A 127 -38.12 -25.68 -54.74
CA TRP A 127 -38.53 -25.41 -53.40
C TRP A 127 -37.39 -25.27 -52.44
N VAL A 128 -36.42 -26.22 -52.47
CA VAL A 128 -35.18 -26.17 -51.65
C VAL A 128 -34.33 -24.96 -52.02
N GLU A 129 -34.25 -24.60 -53.31
CA GLU A 129 -33.47 -23.41 -53.74
C GLU A 129 -34.05 -22.11 -53.13
N ILE A 130 -35.37 -21.94 -53.13
CA ILE A 130 -36.04 -20.75 -52.54
C ILE A 130 -35.81 -20.71 -51.02
N GLN A 131 -35.95 -21.85 -50.32
CA GLN A 131 -35.64 -21.91 -48.90
C GLN A 131 -34.19 -21.51 -48.59
N SER A 132 -33.25 -21.95 -49.42
CA SER A 132 -31.87 -21.60 -49.29
C SER A 132 -31.60 -20.09 -49.52
N LYS A 133 -32.30 -19.46 -50.47
CA LYS A 133 -32.21 -18.00 -50.70
C LYS A 133 -32.78 -17.21 -49.53
N VAL A 134 -33.87 -17.66 -48.90
CA VAL A 134 -34.43 -17.04 -47.68
C VAL A 134 -33.43 -17.17 -46.54
N ALA A 135 -32.84 -18.34 -46.32
CA ALA A 135 -31.87 -18.56 -45.30
C ALA A 135 -30.64 -17.67 -45.48
N GLN A 136 -30.15 -17.49 -46.73
CA GLN A 136 -29.06 -16.59 -47.06
C GLN A 136 -29.39 -15.12 -46.74
N ALA A 137 -30.59 -14.65 -47.21
CA ALA A 137 -31.02 -13.28 -46.95
C ALA A 137 -31.21 -13.01 -45.43
N LYS A 138 -31.70 -13.99 -44.67
CA LYS A 138 -31.82 -13.91 -43.22
C LYS A 138 -30.46 -13.76 -42.57
N SER A 139 -29.47 -14.55 -42.98
CA SER A 139 -28.11 -14.47 -42.45
C SER A 139 -27.47 -13.11 -42.73
N GLN A 140 -27.68 -12.55 -43.91
CA GLN A 140 -27.19 -11.21 -44.28
C GLN A 140 -27.85 -10.11 -43.42
N LEU A 141 -29.16 -10.22 -43.19
CA LEU A 141 -29.89 -9.31 -42.35
C LEU A 141 -29.38 -9.33 -40.88
N GLU A 142 -29.13 -10.51 -40.34
CA GLU A 142 -28.58 -10.61 -38.96
C GLU A 142 -27.18 -10.03 -38.84
N VAL A 143 -26.34 -10.20 -39.85
CA VAL A 143 -24.99 -9.55 -39.93
C VAL A 143 -25.14 -8.03 -39.98
N ALA A 144 -26.04 -7.50 -40.82
CA ALA A 144 -26.26 -6.05 -40.90
C ALA A 144 -26.80 -5.46 -39.62
N LYS A 145 -27.75 -6.14 -38.96
CA LYS A 145 -28.26 -5.76 -37.63
C LYS A 145 -27.14 -5.73 -36.57
N LYS A 146 -26.27 -6.75 -36.60
CA LYS A 146 -25.14 -6.79 -35.68
C LYS A 146 -24.17 -5.63 -35.92
N ASN A 147 -23.83 -5.34 -37.20
CA ASN A 147 -22.94 -4.23 -37.51
C ASN A 147 -23.51 -2.89 -37.01
N LEU A 148 -24.82 -2.67 -37.14
CA LEU A 148 -25.46 -1.47 -36.60
C LEU A 148 -25.42 -1.46 -35.06
N ALA A 149 -25.66 -2.59 -34.42
CA ALA A 149 -25.58 -2.70 -32.95
C ALA A 149 -24.16 -2.44 -32.45
N ASP A 150 -23.13 -2.87 -33.19
CA ASP A 150 -21.71 -2.69 -32.87
C ASP A 150 -21.26 -1.21 -32.99
N CYS A 151 -22.06 -0.34 -33.63
CA CYS A 151 -21.86 1.11 -33.59
C CYS A 151 -22.24 1.74 -32.24
N GLN A 152 -22.89 0.99 -31.37
CA GLN A 152 -23.28 1.40 -30.02
C GLN A 152 -22.40 0.69 -28.98
N LEU A 153 -21.55 1.44 -28.32
CA LEU A 153 -20.71 0.91 -27.23
C LEU A 153 -21.53 0.89 -25.93
N LYS A 154 -21.80 -0.31 -25.42
CA LYS A 154 -22.53 -0.51 -24.16
C LYS A 154 -21.61 -1.07 -23.07
N ALA A 155 -21.88 -0.72 -21.81
CA ALA A 155 -21.16 -1.23 -20.66
C ALA A 155 -21.34 -2.76 -20.52
N PRO A 156 -20.27 -3.56 -20.55
CA PRO A 156 -20.38 -5.01 -20.32
C PRO A 156 -20.62 -5.36 -18.86
N VAL A 157 -20.19 -4.49 -17.94
CA VAL A 157 -20.33 -4.63 -16.50
C VAL A 157 -20.80 -3.31 -15.88
N SER A 158 -21.35 -3.39 -14.67
CA SER A 158 -21.63 -2.18 -13.86
C SER A 158 -20.38 -1.77 -13.09
N GLY A 159 -20.17 -0.46 -12.93
CA GLY A 159 -19.00 0.06 -12.22
C GLY A 159 -18.93 1.59 -12.26
N ILE A 160 -17.74 2.13 -12.12
CA ILE A 160 -17.47 3.57 -12.25
C ILE A 160 -16.55 3.79 -13.45
N ILE A 161 -16.83 4.80 -14.25
CA ILE A 161 -15.93 5.18 -15.35
C ILE A 161 -14.61 5.68 -14.76
N GLY A 162 -13.53 4.98 -15.07
CA GLY A 162 -12.17 5.38 -14.69
C GLY A 162 -11.64 6.47 -15.60
N LYS A 163 -11.07 6.06 -16.74
CA LYS A 163 -10.51 6.99 -17.74
C LYS A 163 -11.31 6.95 -19.02
N LYS A 164 -11.47 8.12 -19.65
CA LYS A 164 -11.93 8.28 -21.00
C LYS A 164 -10.71 8.46 -21.91
N LEU A 165 -10.47 7.51 -22.82
CA LEU A 165 -9.26 7.42 -23.64
C LEU A 165 -9.49 7.93 -25.06
N ILE A 166 -10.77 8.01 -25.52
CA ILE A 166 -11.15 8.48 -26.84
C ILE A 166 -12.26 9.53 -26.69
N GLY A 167 -12.13 10.63 -27.44
CA GLY A 167 -13.07 11.71 -27.50
C GLY A 167 -14.06 11.62 -28.68
N SER A 168 -15.06 12.51 -28.70
CA SER A 168 -15.94 12.69 -29.85
C SER A 168 -15.15 13.29 -31.03
N GLY A 169 -15.39 12.78 -32.24
CA GLY A 169 -14.67 13.18 -33.46
C GLY A 169 -13.40 12.37 -33.73
N GLU A 170 -12.93 11.59 -32.78
CA GLU A 170 -11.76 10.73 -32.96
C GLU A 170 -12.14 9.40 -33.62
N THR A 171 -11.19 8.78 -34.31
CA THR A 171 -11.36 7.45 -34.88
C THR A 171 -11.05 6.38 -33.86
N ALA A 172 -12.03 5.54 -33.54
CA ALA A 172 -11.84 4.35 -32.72
C ALA A 172 -11.38 3.19 -33.59
N LEU A 173 -10.40 2.44 -33.09
CA LEU A 173 -9.90 1.21 -33.71
C LEU A 173 -10.32 -0.02 -32.89
N PRO A 174 -10.48 -1.19 -33.52
CA PRO A 174 -10.70 -2.43 -32.78
C PRO A 174 -9.61 -2.62 -31.71
N SER A 175 -10.00 -3.10 -30.53
CA SER A 175 -9.12 -3.32 -29.39
C SER A 175 -8.54 -2.05 -28.71
N GLN A 176 -8.79 -0.85 -29.26
CA GLN A 176 -8.44 0.39 -28.57
C GLN A 176 -9.55 0.74 -27.56
N ALA A 177 -9.19 0.81 -26.28
CA ALA A 177 -10.15 1.14 -25.25
C ALA A 177 -10.69 2.57 -25.41
N VAL A 178 -12.00 2.73 -25.35
CA VAL A 178 -12.69 4.04 -25.34
C VAL A 178 -12.77 4.57 -23.93
N VAL A 179 -13.15 3.69 -22.99
CA VAL A 179 -13.21 3.98 -21.56
C VAL A 179 -12.76 2.76 -20.75
N THR A 180 -12.37 2.99 -19.51
CA THR A 180 -12.20 1.93 -18.52
C THR A 180 -13.35 1.97 -17.51
N ILE A 181 -13.89 0.82 -17.15
CA ILE A 181 -14.88 0.67 -16.07
C ILE A 181 -14.19 -0.01 -14.91
N LEU A 182 -14.23 0.62 -13.74
CA LEU A 182 -13.59 0.14 -12.52
C LEU A 182 -14.64 -0.42 -11.56
N ASP A 183 -14.40 -1.62 -11.05
CA ASP A 183 -15.12 -2.13 -9.88
C ASP A 183 -14.34 -1.72 -8.63
N ILE A 184 -14.92 -0.81 -7.85
CA ILE A 184 -14.38 -0.33 -6.58
C ILE A 184 -15.28 -0.67 -5.39
N THR A 185 -16.19 -1.62 -5.51
CA THR A 185 -17.02 -2.12 -4.40
C THR A 185 -16.17 -2.77 -3.31
N SER A 186 -15.07 -3.36 -3.70
CA SER A 186 -13.91 -3.67 -2.88
C SER A 186 -12.65 -3.20 -3.61
N VAL A 187 -11.59 -2.97 -2.86
CA VAL A 187 -10.30 -2.52 -3.40
C VAL A 187 -9.19 -3.46 -2.91
N LYS A 188 -8.06 -3.43 -3.59
CA LYS A 188 -6.86 -4.14 -3.18
C LYS A 188 -5.81 -3.12 -2.75
N VAL A 189 -5.22 -3.31 -1.57
CA VAL A 189 -4.05 -2.52 -1.16
C VAL A 189 -2.81 -3.30 -1.54
N LYS A 190 -2.11 -2.81 -2.55
CA LYS A 190 -0.85 -3.38 -3.01
C LYS A 190 0.28 -2.84 -2.14
N VAL A 191 1.07 -3.76 -1.55
CA VAL A 191 2.21 -3.46 -0.68
C VAL A 191 3.38 -4.30 -1.10
N SER A 192 4.57 -3.71 -1.19
CA SER A 192 5.81 -4.42 -1.47
C SER A 192 6.52 -4.76 -0.17
N ILE A 193 6.72 -6.05 0.10
CA ILE A 193 7.30 -6.56 1.35
C ILE A 193 8.69 -7.15 1.05
N PRO A 194 9.72 -6.81 1.86
CA PRO A 194 11.06 -7.39 1.72
C PRO A 194 11.06 -8.92 1.88
N GLU A 195 11.96 -9.60 1.16
CA GLU A 195 12.10 -11.07 1.20
C GLU A 195 12.30 -11.58 2.62
N ALA A 196 13.05 -10.88 3.44
CA ALA A 196 13.32 -11.28 4.83
C ALA A 196 12.05 -11.41 5.70
N GLU A 197 10.96 -10.74 5.33
CA GLU A 197 9.74 -10.63 6.14
C GLU A 197 8.55 -11.36 5.52
N ILE A 198 8.59 -11.69 4.23
CA ILE A 198 7.47 -12.31 3.51
C ILE A 198 7.06 -13.67 4.08
N SER A 199 8.01 -14.43 4.63
CA SER A 199 7.76 -15.75 5.21
C SER A 199 6.87 -15.70 6.46
N ALA A 200 6.93 -14.59 7.17
CA ALA A 200 6.23 -14.35 8.41
C ALA A 200 4.75 -13.99 8.24
N ILE A 201 4.38 -13.48 7.07
CA ILE A 201 3.02 -13.05 6.76
C ILE A 201 2.30 -14.19 6.04
N THR A 202 1.11 -14.56 6.51
CA THR A 202 0.24 -15.58 5.92
C THR A 202 -0.97 -14.93 5.25
N SER A 203 -1.75 -15.69 4.48
CA SER A 203 -2.97 -15.18 3.83
C SER A 203 -4.02 -14.68 4.83
N SER A 204 -3.98 -15.16 6.07
CA SER A 204 -4.90 -14.80 7.15
C SER A 204 -4.28 -13.87 8.20
N THR A 205 -3.04 -13.37 7.99
CA THR A 205 -2.42 -12.44 8.93
C THR A 205 -3.27 -11.18 9.05
N PRO A 206 -3.71 -10.79 10.25
CA PRO A 206 -4.48 -9.57 10.42
C PRO A 206 -3.64 -8.37 9.99
N SER A 207 -4.26 -7.41 9.31
CA SER A 207 -3.61 -6.18 8.89
C SER A 207 -4.50 -4.98 9.21
N ASN A 208 -3.89 -3.89 9.67
CA ASN A 208 -4.57 -2.62 9.86
C ASN A 208 -4.10 -1.67 8.76
N ILE A 209 -5.05 -1.05 8.09
CA ILE A 209 -4.83 -0.19 6.93
C ILE A 209 -5.36 1.19 7.26
N SER A 210 -4.50 2.20 7.18
CA SER A 210 -4.84 3.60 7.36
C SER A 210 -4.68 4.34 6.05
N VAL A 211 -5.74 5.01 5.60
CA VAL A 211 -5.76 5.83 4.39
C VAL A 211 -6.06 7.27 4.80
N GLU A 212 -5.01 8.08 4.91
CA GLU A 212 -5.12 9.46 5.41
C GLU A 212 -5.99 10.33 4.51
N ALA A 213 -5.84 10.20 3.18
CA ALA A 213 -6.62 10.96 2.20
C ALA A 213 -8.14 10.71 2.33
N ALA A 214 -8.55 9.53 2.78
CA ALA A 214 -9.94 9.17 3.02
C ALA A 214 -10.36 9.30 4.50
N GLN A 215 -9.42 9.65 5.38
CA GLN A 215 -9.59 9.68 6.85
C GLN A 215 -10.19 8.36 7.38
N LYS A 216 -9.71 7.24 6.84
CA LYS A 216 -10.24 5.90 7.13
C LYS A 216 -9.18 4.98 7.69
N GLN A 217 -9.60 4.21 8.69
CA GLN A 217 -8.89 3.03 9.19
C GLN A 217 -9.77 1.81 8.99
N VAL A 218 -9.23 0.81 8.32
CA VAL A 218 -9.95 -0.42 8.00
C VAL A 218 -9.08 -1.63 8.29
N ARG A 219 -9.71 -2.75 8.61
CA ARG A 219 -9.01 -4.04 8.69
C ARG A 219 -8.91 -4.63 7.29
N GLY A 220 -7.72 -5.11 6.95
CA GLY A 220 -7.51 -5.88 5.75
C GLY A 220 -8.18 -7.26 5.85
N GLY A 221 -8.68 -7.73 4.72
CA GLY A 221 -9.20 -9.07 4.56
C GLY A 221 -8.12 -10.06 4.15
N ASN A 222 -8.47 -10.98 3.25
CA ASN A 222 -7.55 -11.97 2.72
C ASN A 222 -6.36 -11.34 1.98
N ILE A 223 -5.17 -11.90 2.19
CA ILE A 223 -3.92 -11.45 1.58
C ILE A 223 -3.55 -12.39 0.43
N GLU A 224 -3.42 -11.85 -0.75
CA GLU A 224 -2.87 -12.52 -1.93
C GLU A 224 -1.37 -12.21 -2.01
N LYS A 225 -0.50 -13.24 -1.93
CA LYS A 225 0.95 -13.08 -2.04
C LYS A 225 1.39 -13.30 -3.48
N GLY A 226 2.20 -12.39 -4.01
CA GLY A 226 2.98 -12.64 -5.20
C GLY A 226 3.98 -13.76 -4.97
N ILE A 227 4.17 -14.62 -5.96
CA ILE A 227 5.10 -15.75 -5.91
C ILE A 227 6.46 -15.40 -6.53
N GLN A 228 6.56 -14.24 -7.16
CA GLN A 228 7.77 -13.76 -7.82
C GLN A 228 8.22 -12.46 -7.16
N ALA A 229 9.51 -12.39 -6.79
CA ALA A 229 10.12 -11.17 -6.32
C ALA A 229 10.41 -10.24 -7.48
N ASP A 230 10.32 -8.94 -7.24
CA ASP A 230 10.90 -7.94 -8.12
C ASP A 230 12.43 -8.04 -8.04
N ALA A 231 13.08 -8.23 -9.18
CA ALA A 231 14.52 -8.49 -9.26
C ALA A 231 15.39 -7.26 -8.86
N LEU A 232 14.82 -6.06 -8.93
CA LEU A 232 15.53 -4.82 -8.62
C LEU A 232 15.44 -4.46 -7.14
N THR A 233 14.25 -4.62 -6.56
CA THR A 233 13.95 -4.19 -5.18
C THR A 233 14.04 -5.32 -4.18
N HIS A 234 14.14 -6.58 -4.61
CA HIS A 234 14.08 -7.78 -3.76
C HIS A 234 12.85 -7.81 -2.85
N THR A 235 11.70 -7.33 -3.36
CA THR A 235 10.44 -7.31 -2.64
C THR A 235 9.41 -8.19 -3.33
N TYR A 236 8.46 -8.68 -2.55
CA TYR A 236 7.29 -9.40 -3.03
C TYR A 236 6.06 -8.50 -2.95
N ASP A 237 5.30 -8.45 -4.03
CA ASP A 237 4.03 -7.74 -4.03
C ASP A 237 2.98 -8.55 -3.27
N MET A 238 2.33 -7.92 -2.33
CA MET A 238 1.15 -8.46 -1.66
C MET A 238 -0.05 -7.56 -1.93
N ARG A 239 -1.21 -8.19 -2.13
CA ARG A 239 -2.48 -7.50 -2.30
C ARG A 239 -3.42 -7.89 -1.18
N ILE A 240 -3.89 -6.91 -0.44
CA ILE A 240 -4.79 -7.09 0.69
C ILE A 240 -6.17 -6.63 0.26
N ASN A 241 -7.15 -7.54 0.29
CA ASN A 241 -8.52 -7.20 -0.07
C ASN A 241 -9.17 -6.35 1.02
N VAL A 242 -9.82 -5.26 0.64
CA VAL A 242 -10.51 -4.33 1.53
C VAL A 242 -11.92 -4.05 1.02
N GLN A 243 -12.92 -4.18 1.88
CA GLN A 243 -14.29 -3.80 1.54
C GLN A 243 -14.41 -2.28 1.45
N ASN A 244 -15.07 -1.79 0.40
CA ASN A 244 -15.24 -0.38 0.10
C ASN A 244 -16.69 -0.03 -0.24
N SER A 245 -17.62 -0.44 0.63
CA SER A 245 -19.07 -0.29 0.39
C SER A 245 -19.50 1.17 0.22
N ASP A 246 -18.81 2.09 0.85
CA ASP A 246 -19.06 3.54 0.74
C ASP A 246 -18.29 4.21 -0.42
N ARG A 247 -17.46 3.44 -1.15
CA ARG A 247 -16.68 3.88 -2.32
C ARG A 247 -15.77 5.09 -2.07
N LYS A 248 -15.35 5.30 -0.82
CA LYS A 248 -14.44 6.40 -0.45
C LYS A 248 -12.98 6.09 -0.73
N LEU A 249 -12.62 4.80 -0.77
CA LEU A 249 -11.28 4.37 -1.12
C LEU A 249 -11.17 4.36 -2.65
N LEU A 250 -10.37 5.25 -3.20
CA LEU A 250 -10.19 5.37 -4.64
C LEU A 250 -8.85 4.78 -5.07
N PRO A 251 -8.78 4.12 -6.24
CA PRO A 251 -7.53 3.67 -6.83
C PRO A 251 -6.51 4.82 -6.95
N GLY A 252 -5.25 4.53 -6.64
CA GLY A 252 -4.16 5.51 -6.61
C GLY A 252 -3.95 6.19 -5.24
N MET A 253 -4.84 6.03 -4.26
CA MET A 253 -4.61 6.55 -2.92
C MET A 253 -3.50 5.75 -2.22
N VAL A 254 -2.71 6.45 -1.41
CA VAL A 254 -1.67 5.85 -0.55
C VAL A 254 -2.32 5.32 0.72
N ALA A 255 -1.90 4.13 1.12
CA ALA A 255 -2.33 3.47 2.33
C ALA A 255 -1.13 3.04 3.18
N ASN A 256 -1.19 3.27 4.48
CA ASN A 256 -0.24 2.75 5.45
C ASN A 256 -0.77 1.42 5.99
N VAL A 257 -0.04 0.34 5.77
CA VAL A 257 -0.41 -1.02 6.19
C VAL A 257 0.49 -1.44 7.33
N SER A 258 -0.11 -1.81 8.46
CA SER A 258 0.60 -2.37 9.60
C SER A 258 0.15 -3.79 9.87
N PHE A 259 1.13 -4.67 10.06
CA PHE A 259 0.90 -6.04 10.49
C PHE A 259 1.24 -6.14 11.98
N PRO A 260 0.34 -6.68 12.83
CA PRO A 260 0.68 -6.94 14.22
C PRO A 260 1.78 -7.99 14.26
N THR A 261 2.87 -7.65 14.88
CA THR A 261 4.06 -8.49 14.95
C THR A 261 3.84 -9.63 15.95
N SER A 262 3.13 -10.68 15.54
CA SER A 262 3.20 -11.97 16.25
C SER A 262 4.50 -12.72 15.96
N VAL A 263 5.35 -12.17 15.10
CA VAL A 263 6.54 -12.84 14.53
C VAL A 263 7.86 -12.43 15.16
N SER A 264 7.94 -11.30 15.77
CA SER A 264 8.96 -11.12 16.79
C SER A 264 8.41 -11.81 18.05
N LYS A 265 8.89 -13.02 18.36
CA LYS A 265 8.96 -13.44 19.77
C LYS A 265 9.42 -12.18 20.47
N GLY A 266 8.51 -11.56 21.22
CA GLY A 266 8.79 -10.31 21.88
C GLY A 266 10.13 -10.48 22.55
N ILE A 267 11.10 -9.71 22.09
CA ILE A 267 12.21 -9.41 22.95
C ILE A 267 11.50 -8.65 24.07
N THR A 268 11.07 -9.38 25.08
CA THR A 268 10.74 -8.86 26.40
C THR A 268 12.05 -8.29 26.90
N GLY A 269 12.50 -7.23 26.26
CA GLY A 269 13.74 -6.55 26.51
C GLY A 269 13.39 -5.18 27.04
N MET A 270 14.05 -4.82 28.09
CA MET A 270 14.09 -3.46 28.57
C MET A 270 14.68 -2.60 27.47
N SER A 271 14.04 -1.50 27.09
CA SER A 271 14.57 -0.56 26.08
C SER A 271 15.00 0.72 26.79
N LEU A 272 16.20 1.16 26.46
CA LEU A 272 16.77 2.41 26.95
C LEU A 272 17.25 3.28 25.78
N PRO A 273 17.29 4.60 25.93
CA PRO A 273 17.97 5.46 24.96
C PRO A 273 19.43 5.01 24.76
N VAL A 274 19.90 5.00 23.51
CA VAL A 274 21.28 4.61 23.19
C VAL A 274 22.29 5.44 23.97
N THR A 275 21.96 6.69 24.27
CA THR A 275 22.80 7.62 25.08
C THR A 275 23.00 7.17 26.52
N SER A 276 22.15 6.32 27.06
CA SER A 276 22.25 5.82 28.46
C SER A 276 23.30 4.73 28.61
N VAL A 277 23.66 4.03 27.52
CA VAL A 277 24.64 2.95 27.54
C VAL A 277 26.04 3.48 27.28
N GLN A 278 26.96 3.14 28.17
CA GLN A 278 28.32 3.59 28.12
C GLN A 278 29.30 2.42 28.00
N LYS A 279 30.47 2.69 27.45
CA LYS A 279 31.56 1.72 27.33
C LYS A 279 32.62 2.00 28.38
N ALA A 280 32.95 1.01 29.16
CA ALA A 280 34.06 1.07 30.13
C ALA A 280 35.42 0.87 29.45
N ALA A 281 36.47 1.17 30.17
CA ALA A 281 37.87 1.03 29.66
C ALA A 281 38.24 -0.40 29.27
N ASP A 282 37.64 -1.38 29.93
CA ASP A 282 37.77 -2.82 29.63
C ASP A 282 36.94 -3.31 28.44
N GLY A 283 36.22 -2.37 27.79
CA GLY A 283 35.34 -2.69 26.64
C GLY A 283 33.94 -3.18 27.02
N SER A 284 33.62 -3.40 28.32
CA SER A 284 32.30 -3.78 28.77
C SER A 284 31.30 -2.63 28.66
N LEU A 285 30.01 -2.95 28.45
CA LEU A 285 28.95 -1.98 28.42
C LEU A 285 28.27 -1.89 29.78
N PHE A 286 27.95 -0.67 30.21
CA PHE A 286 27.29 -0.42 31.48
C PHE A 286 26.31 0.76 31.37
N VAL A 287 25.40 0.83 32.34
CA VAL A 287 24.53 1.98 32.57
C VAL A 287 24.65 2.44 34.01
N TRP A 288 24.27 3.69 34.28
CA TRP A 288 24.18 4.20 35.65
C TRP A 288 22.77 3.94 36.18
N ILE A 289 22.66 3.21 37.31
CA ILE A 289 21.42 3.01 38.04
C ILE A 289 21.41 3.86 39.30
N VAL A 290 20.24 4.32 39.72
CA VAL A 290 20.07 5.07 40.96
C VAL A 290 19.56 4.12 42.04
N GLY A 291 20.33 3.95 43.08
CA GLY A 291 19.97 3.17 44.25
C GLY A 291 18.89 3.84 45.12
N ASN A 292 18.33 3.08 46.05
CA ASN A 292 17.30 3.58 47.00
C ASN A 292 17.84 4.67 47.94
N ASP A 293 19.17 4.79 48.07
CA ASP A 293 19.89 5.80 48.84
C ASP A 293 20.21 7.08 48.02
N ASN A 294 19.66 7.19 46.79
CA ASN A 294 19.92 8.25 45.84
C ASN A 294 21.39 8.34 45.43
N THR A 295 22.11 7.22 45.39
CA THR A 295 23.46 7.13 44.86
C THR A 295 23.47 6.44 43.50
N ALA A 296 24.41 6.87 42.63
CA ALA A 296 24.62 6.31 41.30
C ALA A 296 25.57 5.12 41.35
N HIS A 297 25.17 3.98 40.80
CA HIS A 297 25.97 2.76 40.70
C HIS A 297 26.10 2.30 39.24
N ARG A 298 27.17 1.66 38.86
CA ARG A 298 27.34 1.06 37.55
C ARG A 298 26.73 -0.31 37.53
N ALA A 299 25.81 -0.52 36.59
CA ALA A 299 25.28 -1.84 36.26
C ALA A 299 25.84 -2.28 34.92
N LYS A 300 26.53 -3.42 34.88
CA LYS A 300 27.01 -4.04 33.65
C LYS A 300 25.81 -4.58 32.89
N VAL A 301 25.73 -4.29 31.60
CA VAL A 301 24.58 -4.69 30.77
C VAL A 301 25.04 -5.39 29.50
N SER A 302 24.19 -6.31 29.04
CA SER A 302 24.28 -6.89 27.70
C SER A 302 23.24 -6.24 26.81
N VAL A 303 23.67 -5.76 25.64
CA VAL A 303 22.78 -5.07 24.70
C VAL A 303 22.40 -5.98 23.53
N GLY A 304 21.20 -5.79 23.04
CA GLY A 304 20.68 -6.47 21.86
C GLY A 304 20.61 -5.56 20.63
N LYS A 305 19.49 -5.60 19.89
CA LYS A 305 19.30 -4.79 18.69
C LYS A 305 19.03 -3.33 19.01
N THR A 306 19.58 -2.43 18.21
CA THR A 306 19.27 -1.00 18.25
C THR A 306 18.03 -0.75 17.36
N MET A 307 17.08 0.02 17.86
CA MET A 307 15.86 0.41 17.15
C MET A 307 15.68 1.93 17.24
N GLY A 308 15.97 2.61 16.15
CA GLY A 308 15.95 4.07 16.10
C GLY A 308 16.92 4.67 17.15
N ASN A 309 16.39 5.46 18.09
CA ASN A 309 17.16 6.09 19.16
C ASN A 309 17.22 5.25 20.47
N SER A 310 16.74 4.01 20.44
CA SER A 310 16.70 3.10 21.58
C SER A 310 17.48 1.82 21.33
N ILE A 311 18.02 1.24 22.39
CA ILE A 311 18.73 -0.03 22.39
C ILE A 311 18.06 -1.00 23.35
N SER A 312 17.88 -2.26 22.92
CA SER A 312 17.35 -3.29 23.81
C SER A 312 18.44 -3.79 24.77
N ILE A 313 18.09 -3.97 26.03
CA ILE A 313 18.95 -4.58 27.05
C ILE A 313 18.48 -6.01 27.25
N THR A 314 19.38 -6.97 27.02
CA THR A 314 19.07 -8.40 27.14
C THR A 314 19.38 -8.97 28.51
N ASP A 315 20.28 -8.34 29.26
CA ASP A 315 20.70 -8.80 30.60
C ASP A 315 21.32 -7.65 31.39
N GLY A 316 21.32 -7.75 32.72
CA GLY A 316 22.01 -6.83 33.65
C GLY A 316 21.13 -5.72 34.25
N LEU A 317 19.81 -5.71 34.01
CA LEU A 317 18.85 -4.79 34.65
C LEU A 317 17.60 -5.53 35.13
N GLU A 318 16.97 -4.98 36.11
CA GLU A 318 15.67 -5.43 36.62
C GLU A 318 14.55 -4.43 36.31
N MET A 319 13.31 -4.94 36.18
CA MET A 319 12.13 -4.10 36.01
C MET A 319 11.95 -3.17 37.21
N GLY A 320 11.65 -1.90 36.92
CA GLY A 320 11.42 -0.89 37.97
C GLY A 320 12.70 -0.18 38.40
N GLN A 321 13.90 -0.63 38.01
CA GLN A 321 15.14 0.10 38.28
C GLN A 321 15.14 1.44 37.59
N ARG A 322 15.79 2.42 38.22
CA ARG A 322 15.90 3.78 37.70
C ARG A 322 17.26 3.96 37.02
N VAL A 323 17.29 4.20 35.75
CA VAL A 323 18.49 4.39 34.93
C VAL A 323 18.68 5.86 34.61
N VAL A 324 19.91 6.34 34.69
CA VAL A 324 20.29 7.70 34.29
C VAL A 324 20.39 7.79 32.78
N THR A 325 19.63 8.72 32.21
CA THR A 325 19.60 8.97 30.76
C THR A 325 20.46 10.17 30.35
N GLU A 326 20.55 11.18 31.22
CA GLU A 326 21.36 12.38 30.97
C GLU A 326 22.11 12.83 32.24
N GLY A 327 23.21 13.57 32.08
CA GLY A 327 24.00 14.10 33.19
C GLY A 327 25.04 13.13 33.77
N TYR A 328 25.25 12.00 33.13
CA TYR A 328 26.11 10.91 33.59
C TYR A 328 27.60 11.23 33.52
N GLN A 329 28.05 12.26 32.73
CA GLN A 329 29.46 12.60 32.58
C GLN A 329 30.15 13.03 33.88
N LYS A 330 29.36 13.44 34.88
CA LYS A 330 29.84 13.90 36.20
C LYS A 330 29.71 12.82 37.28
N LEU A 331 29.24 11.61 36.91
CA LEU A 331 29.00 10.54 37.85
C LEU A 331 30.27 9.70 38.10
N SER A 332 30.46 9.32 39.33
CA SER A 332 31.41 8.30 39.79
C SER A 332 30.62 7.34 40.71
N GLU A 333 31.15 6.16 40.95
CA GLU A 333 30.55 5.17 41.85
C GLU A 333 30.23 5.80 43.19
N GLY A 334 28.98 5.65 43.68
CA GLY A 334 28.50 6.21 44.93
C GLY A 334 28.20 7.72 44.90
N THR A 335 28.18 8.38 43.77
CA THR A 335 27.83 9.82 43.67
C THR A 335 26.37 10.02 44.02
N LYS A 336 26.10 10.95 45.00
CA LYS A 336 24.71 11.36 45.28
C LYS A 336 24.10 12.12 44.14
N VAL A 337 22.90 11.72 43.74
CA VAL A 337 22.15 12.29 42.62
C VAL A 337 20.80 12.85 43.05
N VAL A 338 20.34 13.84 42.30
CA VAL A 338 18.99 14.41 42.39
C VAL A 338 18.41 14.37 40.98
N TYR A 339 17.19 13.87 40.79
CA TYR A 339 16.52 13.67 39.53
C TYR A 339 15.14 14.27 39.50
#